data_b463293e377ba7e4b6cc7aa2a96cb889
#
_entry.id   b463293e377ba7e4b6cc7aa2a96cb889
#
_cell.length_a   1.000
_cell.length_b   1.000
_cell.length_c   1.000
_cell.angle_alpha   90.00
_cell.angle_beta   90.00
_cell.angle_gamma   90.00
#
_symmetry.space_group_name_H-M   'P 1'
#
loop_
_entity.id
_entity.type
_entity.pdbx_description
1 polymer ?
#
loop_
_entity_poly.entity_id
_entity_poly.type
_entity_poly.pdbx_seq_one_letter_code
_entity_poly.pdbx_strand_id
1 'polypeptide(L)'
;MQLVIVESPAKAKTIEKYLGSDFKVLASYGHIRDLPPKDGSVDPEDGFAMTWQNYADKAKQLKEITAESKKATRLILATDPDREGEAISWHVQEVLRNKKALPDIVDRVTFNAITKAAVTEAMAHPRALDDDLIDAYRARRALDYLVGFTLSPVQSVSLRLIVEREREIEAFRPQEYWSVTAQMEQGGQAFEARLTIHDGKKLGKMDLANEDQAMLAKAAVENGLFTIESIETKPLTRNPPPPFTTSTLQQ
;
A
#
# COMPACT_ATOMS: atom_id res chain seq x y z
N MET A 1 14.07 33.84 -9.58
CA MET A 1 13.64 32.83 -8.62
C MET A 1 13.03 31.65 -9.38
N GLN A 2 13.39 30.42 -9.05
CA GLN A 2 12.81 29.21 -9.63
C GLN A 2 11.83 28.59 -8.62
N LEU A 3 10.67 28.15 -9.09
CA LEU A 3 9.66 27.53 -8.25
C LEU A 3 9.72 26.00 -8.39
N VAL A 4 9.86 25.30 -7.28
CA VAL A 4 9.86 23.83 -7.21
C VAL A 4 8.58 23.37 -6.54
N ILE A 5 7.86 22.43 -7.15
CA ILE A 5 6.66 21.83 -6.56
C ILE A 5 6.92 20.36 -6.22
N VAL A 6 6.64 20.00 -4.99
CA VAL A 6 6.71 18.64 -4.46
C VAL A 6 5.35 18.22 -3.87
N GLU A 7 5.17 16.94 -3.50
CA GLU A 7 3.86 16.47 -2.98
C GLU A 7 3.64 16.86 -1.52
N SER A 8 4.68 16.80 -0.68
CA SER A 8 4.52 16.92 0.76
C SER A 8 5.33 18.07 1.37
N PRO A 9 4.83 18.69 2.47
CA PRO A 9 5.55 19.75 3.17
C PRO A 9 6.90 19.30 3.75
N ALA A 10 7.01 18.03 4.16
CA ALA A 10 8.26 17.48 4.67
C ALA A 10 9.35 17.46 3.59
N LYS A 11 9.00 17.02 2.37
CA LYS A 11 9.89 17.08 1.20
C LYS A 11 10.26 18.53 0.88
N ALA A 12 9.28 19.44 0.86
CA ALA A 12 9.52 20.85 0.56
C ALA A 12 10.58 21.45 1.48
N LYS A 13 10.41 21.29 2.81
CA LYS A 13 11.34 21.83 3.81
C LYS A 13 12.77 21.27 3.67
N THR A 14 12.89 20.00 3.31
CA THR A 14 14.20 19.35 3.16
C THR A 14 14.89 19.78 1.87
N ILE A 15 14.16 19.80 0.75
CA ILE A 15 14.69 20.12 -0.57
C ILE A 15 15.08 21.62 -0.64
N GLU A 16 14.28 22.51 -0.05
CA GLU A 16 14.58 23.94 0.00
C GLU A 16 15.95 24.22 0.66
N LYS A 17 16.29 23.46 1.73
CA LYS A 17 17.60 23.55 2.39
C LYS A 17 18.77 23.09 1.48
N TYR A 18 18.50 22.19 0.55
CA TYR A 18 19.55 21.67 -0.35
C TYR A 18 19.79 22.59 -1.54
N LEU A 19 18.74 23.26 -2.05
CA LEU A 19 18.78 24.05 -3.27
C LEU A 19 19.23 25.50 -3.07
N GLY A 20 19.02 26.06 -1.87
CA GLY A 20 19.44 27.43 -1.55
C GLY A 20 18.43 28.51 -1.94
N SER A 21 18.83 29.78 -1.82
CA SER A 21 17.95 30.97 -1.88
C SER A 21 17.34 31.29 -3.24
N ASP A 22 17.92 30.76 -4.32
CA ASP A 22 17.41 30.99 -5.69
C ASP A 22 16.14 30.21 -6.00
N PHE A 23 15.82 29.24 -5.14
CA PHE A 23 14.68 28.34 -5.26
C PHE A 23 13.64 28.60 -4.17
N LYS A 24 12.38 28.59 -4.56
CA LYS A 24 11.24 28.52 -3.66
C LYS A 24 10.61 27.13 -3.80
N VAL A 25 10.48 26.40 -2.71
CA VAL A 25 9.89 25.06 -2.73
C VAL A 25 8.53 25.08 -2.05
N LEU A 26 7.49 24.65 -2.77
CA LEU A 26 6.13 24.56 -2.28
C LEU A 26 5.61 23.12 -2.40
N ALA A 27 4.68 22.77 -1.51
CA ALA A 27 4.01 21.47 -1.55
C ALA A 27 2.61 21.58 -2.15
N SER A 28 2.22 20.61 -2.99
CA SER A 28 0.85 20.46 -3.49
C SER A 28 -0.08 19.81 -2.46
N TYR A 29 0.48 19.10 -1.47
CA TYR A 29 -0.27 18.26 -0.52
C TYR A 29 -1.03 17.13 -1.21
N GLY A 30 -0.38 16.45 -2.17
CA GLY A 30 -0.93 15.40 -2.98
C GLY A 30 -1.71 15.93 -4.18
N HIS A 31 -2.74 15.21 -4.60
CA HIS A 31 -3.61 15.62 -5.70
C HIS A 31 -4.33 16.93 -5.40
N ILE A 32 -4.42 17.80 -6.41
CA ILE A 32 -5.04 19.14 -6.31
C ILE A 32 -6.38 19.25 -7.03
N ARG A 33 -6.69 18.28 -7.91
CA ARG A 33 -7.95 18.16 -8.63
C ARG A 33 -8.29 16.70 -8.91
N ASP A 34 -9.56 16.42 -9.13
CA ASP A 34 -10.07 15.11 -9.49
C ASP A 34 -11.35 15.23 -10.32
N LEU A 35 -11.89 14.09 -10.77
CA LEU A 35 -13.21 14.04 -11.39
C LEU A 35 -14.29 14.27 -10.32
N PRO A 36 -15.25 15.17 -10.54
CA PRO A 36 -16.39 15.34 -9.64
C PRO A 36 -17.11 14.00 -9.43
N PRO A 37 -17.57 13.70 -8.20
CA PRO A 37 -18.32 12.47 -7.92
C PRO A 37 -19.80 12.60 -8.36
N LYS A 38 -20.01 12.89 -9.64
CA LYS A 38 -21.33 13.03 -10.29
C LYS A 38 -21.29 12.42 -11.67
N ASP A 39 -22.40 11.94 -12.16
CA ASP A 39 -22.53 11.39 -13.50
C ASP A 39 -22.09 12.42 -14.59
N GLY A 40 -21.53 11.93 -15.67
CA GLY A 40 -21.07 12.75 -16.79
C GLY A 40 -19.71 13.44 -16.61
N SER A 41 -18.92 13.09 -15.58
CA SER A 41 -17.55 13.63 -15.45
C SER A 41 -16.54 12.98 -16.39
N VAL A 42 -16.88 11.83 -16.97
CA VAL A 42 -16.22 11.20 -18.11
C VAL A 42 -17.27 10.97 -19.18
N ASP A 43 -17.02 11.44 -20.39
CA ASP A 43 -17.93 11.28 -21.51
C ASP A 43 -17.43 10.21 -22.49
N PRO A 44 -18.00 9.00 -22.51
CA PRO A 44 -17.60 7.94 -23.43
C PRO A 44 -17.86 8.27 -24.91
N GLU A 45 -18.86 9.11 -25.20
CA GLU A 45 -19.25 9.48 -26.55
C GLU A 45 -18.33 10.56 -27.16
N ASP A 46 -17.63 11.30 -26.30
CA ASP A 46 -16.62 12.31 -26.69
C ASP A 46 -15.20 11.85 -26.34
N GLY A 47 -14.80 10.66 -26.83
CA GLY A 47 -13.43 10.16 -26.68
C GLY A 47 -12.95 10.07 -25.23
N PHE A 48 -13.84 9.81 -24.27
CA PHE A 48 -13.58 9.79 -22.84
C PHE A 48 -13.11 11.14 -22.29
N ALA A 49 -13.63 12.24 -22.84
CA ALA A 49 -13.35 13.59 -22.32
C ALA A 49 -13.64 13.66 -20.81
N MET A 50 -12.73 14.29 -20.06
CA MET A 50 -12.79 14.34 -18.60
C MET A 50 -12.98 15.75 -18.09
N THR A 51 -13.98 15.93 -17.23
CA THR A 51 -14.23 17.19 -16.52
C THR A 51 -13.51 17.16 -15.17
N TRP A 52 -12.46 17.97 -15.04
CA TRP A 52 -11.66 18.05 -13.82
C TRP A 52 -12.12 19.18 -12.91
N GLN A 53 -12.18 18.94 -11.61
CA GLN A 53 -12.50 19.94 -10.58
C GLN A 53 -11.39 20.01 -9.53
N ASN A 54 -11.00 21.24 -9.16
CA ASN A 54 -10.06 21.44 -8.08
C ASN A 54 -10.71 21.11 -6.73
N TYR A 55 -9.94 20.49 -5.85
CA TYR A 55 -10.38 20.26 -4.47
C TYR A 55 -10.55 21.59 -3.71
N ALA A 56 -11.67 21.75 -3.04
CA ALA A 56 -11.99 22.99 -2.29
C ALA A 56 -11.02 23.21 -1.11
N ASP A 57 -10.61 22.16 -0.43
CA ASP A 57 -9.65 22.18 0.67
C ASP A 57 -8.22 22.54 0.21
N LYS A 58 -7.91 22.42 -1.10
CA LYS A 58 -6.63 22.80 -1.70
C LYS A 58 -6.60 24.24 -2.23
N ALA A 59 -7.66 25.01 -2.07
CA ALA A 59 -7.77 26.35 -2.62
C ALA A 59 -6.65 27.28 -2.11
N LYS A 60 -6.27 27.18 -0.84
CA LYS A 60 -5.20 27.98 -0.23
C LYS A 60 -3.84 27.68 -0.89
N GLN A 61 -3.49 26.40 -1.01
CA GLN A 61 -2.25 25.93 -1.63
C GLN A 61 -2.18 26.34 -3.10
N LEU A 62 -3.27 26.14 -3.85
CA LEU A 62 -3.36 26.55 -5.25
C LEU A 62 -3.22 28.05 -5.44
N LYS A 63 -3.73 28.87 -4.51
CA LYS A 63 -3.57 30.32 -4.52
C LYS A 63 -2.10 30.70 -4.32
N GLU A 64 -1.43 30.08 -3.36
CA GLU A 64 -0.02 30.30 -3.06
C GLU A 64 0.86 29.88 -4.23
N ILE A 65 0.70 28.65 -4.72
CA ILE A 65 1.44 28.14 -5.90
C ILE A 65 1.24 29.06 -7.11
N THR A 66 0.01 29.49 -7.36
CA THR A 66 -0.30 30.40 -8.47
C THR A 66 0.38 31.75 -8.33
N ALA A 67 0.42 32.30 -7.12
CA ALA A 67 1.04 33.59 -6.85
C ALA A 67 2.56 33.55 -7.00
N GLU A 68 3.21 32.50 -6.52
CA GLU A 68 4.65 32.32 -6.67
C GLU A 68 5.06 31.92 -8.09
N SER A 69 4.23 31.14 -8.80
CA SER A 69 4.46 30.78 -10.19
C SER A 69 4.51 32.00 -11.13
N LYS A 70 3.66 32.99 -10.91
CA LYS A 70 3.67 34.25 -11.67
C LYS A 70 4.96 35.08 -11.52
N LYS A 71 5.71 34.87 -10.44
CA LYS A 71 6.98 35.55 -10.18
C LYS A 71 8.19 34.71 -10.62
N ALA A 72 7.97 33.42 -10.86
CA ALA A 72 9.02 32.49 -11.20
C ALA A 72 9.41 32.60 -12.68
N THR A 73 10.70 32.45 -12.94
CA THR A 73 11.24 32.35 -14.31
C THR A 73 11.21 30.91 -14.82
N ARG A 74 11.06 29.95 -13.92
CA ARG A 74 11.06 28.51 -14.21
C ARG A 74 10.21 27.76 -13.19
N LEU A 75 9.43 26.81 -13.63
CA LEU A 75 8.69 25.86 -12.81
C LEU A 75 9.35 24.49 -12.89
N ILE A 76 9.63 23.90 -11.74
CA ILE A 76 10.22 22.57 -11.63
C ILE A 76 9.23 21.68 -10.85
N LEU A 77 8.74 20.65 -11.51
CA LEU A 77 7.81 19.68 -10.96
C LEU A 77 8.62 18.48 -10.43
N ALA A 78 8.77 18.38 -9.12
CA ALA A 78 9.65 17.45 -8.43
C ALA A 78 8.86 16.46 -7.52
N THR A 79 7.78 15.92 -8.07
CA THR A 79 6.94 14.89 -7.44
C THR A 79 7.57 13.49 -7.62
N ASP A 80 7.03 12.47 -6.96
CA ASP A 80 7.56 11.11 -7.00
C ASP A 80 7.69 10.54 -8.43
N PRO A 81 8.61 9.60 -8.66
CA PRO A 81 8.92 9.08 -10.00
C PRO A 81 7.90 8.04 -10.49
N ASP A 82 6.74 7.95 -9.87
CA ASP A 82 5.67 7.04 -10.25
C ASP A 82 4.57 7.73 -11.07
N ARG A 83 3.59 6.95 -11.50
CA ARG A 83 2.44 7.42 -12.27
C ARG A 83 1.61 8.47 -11.51
N GLU A 84 1.47 8.33 -10.20
CA GLU A 84 0.70 9.28 -9.38
C GLU A 84 1.44 10.63 -9.28
N GLY A 85 2.77 10.59 -9.10
CA GLY A 85 3.60 11.80 -9.10
C GLY A 85 3.58 12.51 -10.45
N GLU A 86 3.60 11.78 -11.56
CA GLU A 86 3.48 12.36 -12.91
C GLU A 86 2.12 13.04 -13.09
N ALA A 87 1.04 12.40 -12.61
CA ALA A 87 -0.30 12.97 -12.64
C ALA A 87 -0.43 14.24 -11.79
N ILE A 88 0.17 14.28 -10.60
CA ILE A 88 0.19 15.48 -9.75
C ILE A 88 0.89 16.62 -10.48
N SER A 89 2.06 16.35 -11.07
CA SER A 89 2.83 17.31 -11.86
C SER A 89 2.00 17.87 -13.04
N TRP A 90 1.39 16.99 -13.80
CA TRP A 90 0.51 17.38 -14.91
C TRP A 90 -0.68 18.22 -14.43
N HIS A 91 -1.33 17.85 -13.36
CA HIS A 91 -2.45 18.60 -12.80
C HIS A 91 -2.03 20.01 -12.34
N VAL A 92 -0.85 20.15 -11.72
CA VAL A 92 -0.30 21.47 -11.35
C VAL A 92 -0.07 22.32 -12.60
N GLN A 93 0.59 21.76 -13.62
CA GLN A 93 0.85 22.45 -14.88
C GLN A 93 -0.44 22.94 -15.53
N GLU A 94 -1.46 22.08 -15.63
CA GLU A 94 -2.75 22.43 -16.24
C GLU A 94 -3.48 23.55 -15.47
N VAL A 95 -3.50 23.47 -14.14
CA VAL A 95 -4.13 24.51 -13.31
C VAL A 95 -3.43 25.86 -13.50
N LEU A 96 -2.09 25.86 -13.55
CA LEU A 96 -1.32 27.09 -13.78
C LEU A 96 -1.51 27.62 -15.19
N ARG A 97 -1.58 26.75 -16.21
CA ARG A 97 -1.88 27.13 -17.61
C ARG A 97 -3.25 27.81 -17.71
N ASN A 98 -4.27 27.21 -17.12
CA ASN A 98 -5.64 27.74 -17.14
C ASN A 98 -5.76 29.09 -16.39
N LYS A 99 -4.90 29.31 -15.38
CA LYS A 99 -4.84 30.58 -14.64
C LYS A 99 -3.89 31.63 -15.26
N LYS A 100 -3.33 31.33 -16.41
CA LYS A 100 -2.31 32.20 -17.10
C LYS A 100 -1.16 32.57 -16.15
N ALA A 101 -0.70 31.57 -15.40
CA ALA A 101 0.34 31.68 -14.37
C ALA A 101 1.51 30.70 -14.60
N LEU A 102 1.53 30.01 -15.74
CA LEU A 102 2.58 29.04 -16.08
C LEU A 102 3.80 29.83 -16.62
N PRO A 103 5.00 29.60 -16.06
CA PRO A 103 6.24 30.15 -16.64
C PRO A 103 6.55 29.52 -18.00
N ASP A 104 7.37 30.20 -18.81
CA ASP A 104 7.79 29.72 -20.14
C ASP A 104 8.62 28.42 -20.06
N ILE A 105 9.37 28.25 -18.99
CA ILE A 105 10.19 27.05 -18.76
C ILE A 105 9.52 26.19 -17.70
N VAL A 106 9.15 24.97 -18.09
CA VAL A 106 8.56 23.97 -17.21
C VAL A 106 9.34 22.67 -17.34
N ASP A 107 9.90 22.21 -16.24
CA ASP A 107 10.71 21.00 -16.17
C ASP A 107 10.15 20.00 -15.17
N ARG A 108 10.35 18.75 -15.48
CA ARG A 108 10.08 17.60 -14.60
C ARG A 108 11.41 17.06 -14.07
N VAL A 109 11.49 16.87 -12.77
CA VAL A 109 12.66 16.30 -12.08
C VAL A 109 12.22 15.15 -11.19
N THR A 110 12.92 14.03 -11.26
CA THR A 110 12.62 12.82 -10.45
C THR A 110 13.86 12.34 -9.70
N PHE A 111 13.68 11.93 -8.45
CA PHE A 111 14.73 11.36 -7.63
C PHE A 111 14.15 10.23 -6.75
N ASN A 112 14.94 9.19 -6.53
CA ASN A 112 14.54 8.02 -5.74
C ASN A 112 14.86 8.17 -4.24
N ALA A 113 15.62 9.19 -3.86
CA ALA A 113 16.02 9.46 -2.48
C ALA A 113 16.09 10.96 -2.23
N ILE A 114 15.68 11.40 -1.02
CA ILE A 114 15.73 12.83 -0.63
C ILE A 114 17.08 13.10 0.06
N THR A 115 18.16 12.87 -0.67
CA THR A 115 19.53 13.26 -0.26
C THR A 115 19.98 14.47 -1.06
N LYS A 116 20.90 15.27 -0.51
CA LYS A 116 21.43 16.46 -1.22
C LYS A 116 22.03 16.07 -2.57
N ALA A 117 22.80 14.99 -2.61
CA ALA A 117 23.44 14.50 -3.85
C ALA A 117 22.40 14.12 -4.91
N ALA A 118 21.41 13.28 -4.55
CA ALA A 118 20.38 12.83 -5.48
C ALA A 118 19.50 14.00 -6.01
N VAL A 119 19.12 14.94 -5.12
CA VAL A 119 18.35 16.12 -5.53
C VAL A 119 19.19 17.02 -6.47
N THR A 120 20.45 17.29 -6.14
CA THR A 120 21.31 18.15 -6.97
C THR A 120 21.56 17.51 -8.34
N GLU A 121 21.81 16.21 -8.39
CA GLU A 121 22.01 15.47 -9.64
C GLU A 121 20.75 15.50 -10.50
N ALA A 122 19.58 15.22 -9.89
CA ALA A 122 18.31 15.26 -10.60
C ALA A 122 17.99 16.66 -11.16
N MET A 123 18.31 17.72 -10.43
CA MET A 123 18.13 19.10 -10.89
C MET A 123 19.02 19.46 -12.09
N ALA A 124 20.14 18.75 -12.27
CA ALA A 124 21.02 18.90 -13.42
C ALA A 124 20.51 18.17 -14.67
N HIS A 125 19.59 17.22 -14.53
CA HIS A 125 19.04 16.38 -15.60
C HIS A 125 17.51 16.47 -15.68
N PRO A 126 16.94 17.65 -15.93
CA PRO A 126 15.50 17.82 -16.09
C PRO A 126 15.00 17.15 -17.36
N ARG A 127 13.73 16.76 -17.37
CA ARG A 127 13.03 16.22 -18.53
C ARG A 127 11.67 16.90 -18.73
N ALA A 128 11.00 16.60 -19.82
CA ALA A 128 9.57 16.91 -19.96
C ALA A 128 8.71 15.97 -19.11
N LEU A 129 7.44 16.32 -18.96
CA LEU A 129 6.43 15.38 -18.47
C LEU A 129 6.35 14.16 -19.39
N ASP A 130 6.03 13.03 -18.81
CA ASP A 130 5.85 11.76 -19.51
C ASP A 130 4.38 11.59 -19.88
N ASP A 131 4.07 11.83 -21.15
CA ASP A 131 2.69 11.76 -21.65
C ASP A 131 2.11 10.33 -21.57
N ASP A 132 2.94 9.30 -21.72
CA ASP A 132 2.51 7.90 -21.61
C ASP A 132 2.05 7.57 -20.17
N LEU A 133 2.77 8.05 -19.15
CA LEU A 133 2.38 7.91 -17.77
C LEU A 133 1.12 8.72 -17.42
N ILE A 134 0.98 9.91 -17.99
CA ILE A 134 -0.21 10.75 -17.84
C ILE A 134 -1.42 10.07 -18.47
N ASP A 135 -1.28 9.53 -19.67
CA ASP A 135 -2.37 8.83 -20.35
C ASP A 135 -2.75 7.52 -19.64
N ALA A 136 -1.77 6.77 -19.14
CA ALA A 136 -2.02 5.61 -18.31
C ALA A 136 -2.79 5.96 -17.01
N TYR A 137 -2.46 7.09 -16.37
CA TYR A 137 -3.22 7.61 -15.23
C TYR A 137 -4.65 7.99 -15.62
N ARG A 138 -4.82 8.74 -16.71
CA ARG A 138 -6.12 9.19 -17.21
C ARG A 138 -7.02 8.00 -17.57
N ALA A 139 -6.48 7.02 -18.29
CA ALA A 139 -7.21 5.81 -18.67
C ALA A 139 -7.68 5.03 -17.44
N ARG A 140 -6.80 4.84 -16.46
CA ARG A 140 -7.18 4.18 -15.20
C ARG A 140 -8.23 4.99 -14.46
N ARG A 141 -8.08 6.32 -14.38
CA ARG A 141 -9.03 7.17 -13.66
C ARG A 141 -10.40 7.19 -14.31
N ALA A 142 -10.46 7.17 -15.67
CA ALA A 142 -11.69 7.01 -16.41
C ALA A 142 -12.35 5.65 -16.13
N LEU A 143 -11.57 4.59 -16.17
CA LEU A 143 -12.06 3.24 -15.89
C LEU A 143 -12.62 3.13 -14.47
N ASP A 144 -11.86 3.56 -13.47
CA ASP A 144 -12.27 3.54 -12.05
C ASP A 144 -13.55 4.36 -11.84
N TYR A 145 -13.68 5.51 -12.54
CA TYR A 145 -14.87 6.35 -12.50
C TYR A 145 -16.07 5.66 -13.15
N LEU A 146 -15.95 5.22 -14.40
CA LEU A 146 -17.06 4.60 -15.14
C LEU A 146 -17.52 3.30 -14.47
N VAL A 147 -16.59 2.45 -14.07
CA VAL A 147 -16.87 1.22 -13.33
C VAL A 147 -17.49 1.54 -11.97
N GLY A 148 -16.99 2.58 -11.28
CA GLY A 148 -17.52 3.05 -10.00
C GLY A 148 -18.97 3.52 -10.09
N PHE A 149 -19.34 4.23 -11.15
CA PHE A 149 -20.72 4.71 -11.36
C PHE A 149 -21.66 3.61 -11.89
N THR A 150 -21.17 2.70 -12.75
CA THR A 150 -22.04 1.68 -13.36
C THR A 150 -22.17 0.42 -12.50
N LEU A 151 -21.13 0.01 -11.79
CA LEU A 151 -21.08 -1.26 -11.08
C LEU A 151 -20.80 -1.13 -9.58
N SER A 152 -20.47 0.06 -9.10
CA SER A 152 -20.07 0.31 -7.68
C SER A 152 -19.06 -0.74 -7.14
N PRO A 153 -17.91 -0.97 -7.81
CA PRO A 153 -17.26 -2.27 -7.71
C PRO A 153 -16.26 -2.42 -6.56
N VAL A 154 -15.36 -1.45 -6.32
CA VAL A 154 -14.29 -1.64 -5.33
C VAL A 154 -14.84 -1.56 -3.91
N GLN A 155 -15.68 -0.58 -3.65
CA GLN A 155 -16.32 -0.41 -2.33
C GLN A 155 -17.31 -1.54 -2.04
N SER A 156 -18.07 -1.98 -3.05
CA SER A 156 -19.05 -3.08 -2.91
C SER A 156 -18.37 -4.43 -2.69
N VAL A 157 -17.25 -4.72 -3.38
CA VAL A 157 -16.49 -5.95 -3.15
C VAL A 157 -15.87 -5.93 -1.76
N SER A 158 -15.24 -4.82 -1.36
CA SER A 158 -14.68 -4.68 -0.01
C SER A 158 -15.75 -4.79 1.07
N LEU A 159 -16.88 -4.11 0.90
CA LEU A 159 -18.02 -4.20 1.80
C LEU A 159 -18.58 -5.62 1.87
N ARG A 160 -18.70 -6.29 0.72
CA ARG A 160 -19.15 -7.68 0.66
C ARG A 160 -18.22 -8.61 1.45
N LEU A 161 -16.89 -8.49 1.26
CA LEU A 161 -15.91 -9.29 2.01
C LEU A 161 -15.99 -9.03 3.52
N ILE A 162 -16.17 -7.78 3.93
CA ILE A 162 -16.36 -7.41 5.34
C ILE A 162 -17.65 -8.04 5.88
N VAL A 163 -18.77 -7.91 5.17
CA VAL A 163 -20.07 -8.47 5.60
C VAL A 163 -20.04 -10.00 5.61
N GLU A 164 -19.42 -10.66 4.63
CA GLU A 164 -19.26 -12.11 4.62
C GLU A 164 -18.43 -12.57 5.82
N ARG A 165 -17.33 -11.86 6.12
CA ARG A 165 -16.50 -12.16 7.28
C ARG A 165 -17.23 -11.92 8.60
N GLU A 166 -18.00 -10.85 8.71
CA GLU A 166 -18.80 -10.56 9.91
C GLU A 166 -19.85 -11.64 10.15
N ARG A 167 -20.51 -12.09 9.09
CA ARG A 167 -21.46 -13.23 9.18
C ARG A 167 -20.79 -14.53 9.62
N GLU A 168 -19.56 -14.78 9.17
CA GLU A 168 -18.77 -15.93 9.66
C GLU A 168 -18.46 -15.80 11.16
N ILE A 169 -18.13 -14.59 11.63
CA ILE A 169 -17.87 -14.31 13.04
C ILE A 169 -19.13 -14.48 13.87
N GLU A 170 -20.27 -13.94 13.41
CA GLU A 170 -21.57 -14.09 14.09
C GLU A 170 -22.04 -15.56 14.14
N ALA A 171 -21.76 -16.33 13.09
CA ALA A 171 -22.12 -17.74 13.02
C ALA A 171 -21.12 -18.65 13.78
N PHE A 172 -19.99 -18.10 14.20
CA PHE A 172 -18.93 -18.88 14.87
C PHE A 172 -19.41 -19.38 16.22
N ARG A 173 -19.34 -20.68 16.41
CA ARG A 173 -19.58 -21.33 17.72
C ARG A 173 -18.25 -21.82 18.25
N PRO A 174 -17.80 -21.34 19.43
CA PRO A 174 -16.62 -21.86 20.07
C PRO A 174 -16.78 -23.37 20.35
N GLN A 175 -15.79 -24.15 19.96
CA GLN A 175 -15.71 -25.55 20.26
C GLN A 175 -14.52 -25.79 21.21
N GLU A 176 -14.79 -26.40 22.32
CA GLU A 176 -13.77 -26.85 23.24
C GLU A 176 -12.99 -28.03 22.63
N TYR A 177 -11.70 -27.99 22.76
CA TYR A 177 -10.82 -29.11 22.40
C TYR A 177 -9.65 -29.19 23.36
N TRP A 178 -9.17 -30.40 23.53
CA TRP A 178 -8.07 -30.71 24.42
C TRP A 178 -6.93 -31.38 23.66
N SER A 179 -5.72 -31.26 24.20
CA SER A 179 -4.55 -31.97 23.71
C SER A 179 -3.75 -32.49 24.89
N VAL A 180 -3.23 -33.72 24.78
CA VAL A 180 -2.38 -34.33 25.80
C VAL A 180 -0.95 -34.29 25.31
N THR A 181 -0.07 -33.68 26.11
CA THR A 181 1.35 -33.54 25.83
C THR A 181 2.13 -34.00 27.06
N ALA A 182 3.10 -34.90 26.88
CA ALA A 182 3.96 -35.39 27.92
C ALA A 182 5.34 -34.76 27.85
N GLN A 183 5.86 -34.30 28.98
CA GLN A 183 7.27 -33.94 29.10
C GLN A 183 8.04 -35.22 29.51
N MET A 184 8.98 -35.62 28.67
CA MET A 184 9.74 -36.84 28.81
C MET A 184 11.23 -36.53 28.96
N GLU A 185 11.95 -37.38 29.62
CA GLU A 185 13.41 -37.27 29.78
C GLU A 185 14.07 -38.61 29.50
N GLN A 186 15.13 -38.61 28.75
CA GLN A 186 15.98 -39.75 28.50
C GLN A 186 17.45 -39.31 28.41
N GLY A 187 18.28 -39.95 29.26
CA GLY A 187 19.73 -39.65 29.24
C GLY A 187 20.10 -38.22 29.58
N GLY A 188 19.29 -37.52 30.39
CA GLY A 188 19.49 -36.11 30.75
C GLY A 188 18.98 -35.10 29.67
N GLN A 189 18.34 -35.58 28.62
CA GLN A 189 17.68 -34.74 27.62
C GLN A 189 16.17 -34.77 27.79
N ALA A 190 15.60 -33.60 28.00
CA ALA A 190 14.14 -33.42 28.03
C ALA A 190 13.60 -33.21 26.62
N PHE A 191 12.47 -33.80 26.32
CA PHE A 191 11.73 -33.62 25.08
C PHE A 191 10.22 -33.70 25.28
N GLU A 192 9.48 -33.07 24.40
CA GLU A 192 8.03 -33.08 24.43
C GLU A 192 7.48 -34.11 23.45
N ALA A 193 6.53 -34.94 23.94
CA ALA A 193 5.81 -35.90 23.13
C ALA A 193 4.32 -35.58 23.14
N ARG A 194 3.70 -35.49 21.98
CA ARG A 194 2.27 -35.23 21.83
C ARG A 194 1.51 -36.49 21.51
N LEU A 195 0.39 -36.72 22.19
CA LEU A 195 -0.51 -37.81 21.88
C LEU A 195 -1.17 -37.61 20.52
N THR A 196 -0.91 -38.52 19.58
CA THR A 196 -1.45 -38.48 18.23
C THR A 196 -2.34 -39.66 17.86
N ILE A 197 -2.24 -40.76 18.64
CA ILE A 197 -3.06 -41.96 18.48
C ILE A 197 -3.51 -42.38 19.86
N HIS A 198 -4.81 -42.68 20.05
CA HIS A 198 -5.40 -43.20 21.28
C HIS A 198 -6.39 -44.31 20.92
N ASP A 199 -6.33 -45.45 21.60
CA ASP A 199 -7.14 -46.64 21.33
C ASP A 199 -7.14 -47.06 19.85
N GLY A 200 -5.95 -46.99 19.19
CA GLY A 200 -5.78 -47.37 17.80
C GLY A 200 -6.33 -46.36 16.77
N LYS A 201 -6.91 -45.22 17.21
CA LYS A 201 -7.43 -44.17 16.36
C LYS A 201 -6.51 -42.98 16.36
N LYS A 202 -6.24 -42.45 15.17
CA LYS A 202 -5.51 -41.17 15.01
C LYS A 202 -6.40 -40.02 15.52
N LEU A 203 -5.88 -39.23 16.42
CA LEU A 203 -6.59 -38.08 16.99
C LEU A 203 -6.49 -36.88 16.05
N GLY A 204 -7.63 -36.33 15.64
CA GLY A 204 -7.75 -35.01 15.06
C GLY A 204 -7.79 -33.92 16.15
N LYS A 205 -7.77 -32.64 15.72
CA LYS A 205 -7.74 -31.50 16.65
C LYS A 205 -8.93 -31.46 17.60
N MET A 206 -10.11 -31.95 17.19
CA MET A 206 -11.37 -31.85 17.92
C MET A 206 -11.83 -33.17 18.54
N ASP A 207 -11.02 -34.23 18.50
CA ASP A 207 -11.45 -35.58 18.94
C ASP A 207 -11.48 -35.73 20.46
N LEU A 208 -10.67 -34.93 21.16
CA LEU A 208 -10.80 -34.77 22.61
C LEU A 208 -11.65 -33.51 22.88
N ALA A 209 -12.97 -33.69 22.92
CA ALA A 209 -13.93 -32.58 22.92
C ALA A 209 -14.27 -32.05 24.31
N ASN A 210 -13.85 -32.72 25.38
CA ASN A 210 -14.11 -32.35 26.77
C ASN A 210 -13.01 -32.81 27.70
N GLU A 211 -13.04 -32.30 28.94
CA GLU A 211 -12.08 -32.59 29.99
C GLU A 211 -12.04 -34.10 30.36
N ASP A 212 -13.19 -34.75 30.43
CA ASP A 212 -13.26 -36.18 30.80
C ASP A 212 -12.48 -37.06 29.81
N GLN A 213 -12.64 -36.83 28.53
CA GLN A 213 -11.91 -37.56 27.49
C GLN A 213 -10.40 -37.28 27.57
N ALA A 214 -10.03 -36.03 27.82
CA ALA A 214 -8.64 -35.64 27.97
C ALA A 214 -8.00 -36.28 29.21
N MET A 215 -8.73 -36.37 30.34
CA MET A 215 -8.24 -37.00 31.56
C MET A 215 -8.13 -38.53 31.43
N LEU A 216 -9.02 -39.18 30.69
CA LEU A 216 -8.89 -40.59 30.37
C LEU A 216 -7.64 -40.87 29.53
N ALA A 217 -7.44 -40.03 28.48
CA ALA A 217 -6.26 -40.16 27.64
C ALA A 217 -4.96 -39.86 28.42
N LYS A 218 -4.98 -38.85 29.31
CA LYS A 218 -3.87 -38.54 30.21
C LYS A 218 -3.53 -39.73 31.12
N ALA A 219 -4.52 -40.33 31.76
CA ALA A 219 -4.34 -41.49 32.65
C ALA A 219 -3.75 -42.70 31.90
N ALA A 220 -4.17 -42.92 30.65
CA ALA A 220 -3.58 -43.97 29.80
C ALA A 220 -2.11 -43.69 29.46
N VAL A 221 -1.74 -42.43 29.23
CA VAL A 221 -0.36 -42.01 29.01
C VAL A 221 0.49 -42.18 30.27
N GLU A 222 -0.01 -41.74 31.45
CA GLU A 222 0.74 -41.82 32.74
C GLU A 222 1.02 -43.25 33.17
N ASN A 223 0.13 -44.18 32.85
CA ASN A 223 0.28 -45.62 33.23
C ASN A 223 0.98 -46.45 32.14
N GLY A 224 1.35 -45.82 30.98
CA GLY A 224 1.93 -46.51 29.86
C GLY A 224 3.45 -46.72 29.98
N LEU A 225 3.96 -47.78 29.33
CA LEU A 225 5.38 -47.95 29.08
C LEU A 225 5.73 -47.34 27.72
N PHE A 226 6.74 -46.48 27.69
CA PHE A 226 7.13 -45.80 26.46
C PHE A 226 8.34 -46.49 25.82
N THR A 227 8.24 -46.71 24.51
CA THR A 227 9.34 -47.19 23.69
C THR A 227 9.46 -46.30 22.41
N ILE A 228 10.67 -46.07 21.95
CA ILE A 228 10.90 -45.41 20.67
C ILE A 228 10.74 -46.48 19.58
N GLU A 229 9.70 -46.40 18.78
CA GLU A 229 9.41 -47.37 17.73
C GLU A 229 10.23 -47.04 16.45
N SER A 230 10.30 -45.77 16.05
CA SER A 230 11.05 -45.36 14.89
C SER A 230 11.57 -43.92 15.01
N ILE A 231 12.68 -43.66 14.34
CA ILE A 231 13.24 -42.29 14.17
C ILE A 231 13.35 -42.02 12.69
N GLU A 232 12.60 -41.03 12.20
CA GLU A 232 12.67 -40.55 10.81
C GLU A 232 13.43 -39.22 10.74
N THR A 233 14.48 -39.16 9.94
CA THR A 233 15.19 -37.93 9.65
C THR A 233 14.88 -37.50 8.23
N LYS A 234 14.31 -36.31 8.07
CA LYS A 234 14.01 -35.72 6.75
C LYS A 234 14.87 -34.49 6.53
N PRO A 235 15.59 -34.39 5.38
CA PRO A 235 16.30 -33.16 5.05
C PRO A 235 15.30 -32.05 4.82
N LEU A 236 15.48 -30.90 5.51
CA LEU A 236 14.69 -29.70 5.32
C LEU A 236 15.48 -28.70 4.46
N THR A 237 15.00 -28.47 3.25
CA THR A 237 15.56 -27.40 2.39
C THR A 237 14.76 -26.13 2.63
N ARG A 238 15.44 -25.07 3.08
CA ARG A 238 14.87 -23.74 3.16
C ARG A 238 15.27 -22.95 1.91
N ASN A 239 14.31 -22.60 1.11
CA ASN A 239 14.52 -21.65 0.03
C ASN A 239 14.62 -20.24 0.64
N PRO A 240 15.50 -19.37 0.09
CA PRO A 240 15.50 -17.97 0.48
C PRO A 240 14.14 -17.34 0.18
N PRO A 241 13.68 -16.38 1.00
CA PRO A 241 12.47 -15.65 0.68
C PRO A 241 12.60 -14.94 -0.67
N PRO A 242 11.51 -14.79 -1.44
CA PRO A 242 11.54 -14.04 -2.68
C PRO A 242 11.97 -12.59 -2.42
N PRO A 243 12.54 -11.89 -3.41
CA PRO A 243 12.84 -10.47 -3.30
C PRO A 243 11.60 -9.68 -2.89
N PHE A 244 11.80 -8.61 -2.11
CA PHE A 244 10.71 -7.74 -1.73
C PHE A 244 10.06 -7.10 -2.95
N THR A 245 8.74 -7.14 -3.02
CA THR A 245 7.94 -6.26 -3.87
C THR A 245 7.65 -4.96 -3.12
N THR A 246 7.21 -3.91 -3.82
CA THR A 246 6.87 -2.63 -3.18
C THR A 246 5.83 -2.79 -2.06
N SER A 247 4.83 -3.65 -2.27
CA SER A 247 3.79 -3.92 -1.27
C SER A 247 4.29 -4.72 -0.07
N THR A 248 5.21 -5.69 -0.26
CA THR A 248 5.79 -6.47 0.85
C THR A 248 6.88 -5.72 1.61
N LEU A 249 7.43 -4.65 1.02
CA LEU A 249 8.38 -3.77 1.71
C LEU A 249 7.65 -2.75 2.60
N GLN A 250 6.39 -2.45 2.31
CA GLN A 250 5.57 -1.49 3.05
C GLN A 250 4.77 -2.12 4.20
N GLN A 251 4.73 -3.44 4.30
CA GLN A 251 4.17 -4.20 5.43
C GLN A 251 5.19 -4.39 6.55
#